data_91b28859c777b38a8f0c63be7a88e829
#
_entry.id   91b28859c777b38a8f0c63be7a88e829
#
_cell.length_a   1.000
_cell.length_b   1.000
_cell.length_c   1.000
_cell.angle_alpha   90.00
_cell.angle_beta   90.00
_cell.angle_gamma   90.00
#
_symmetry.space_group_name_H-M   'P 1'
#
loop_
_entity.id
_entity.type
_entity.pdbx_description
1 polymer ?
#
loop_
_entity_poly.entity_id
_entity_poly.type
_entity_poly.pdbx_seq_one_letter_code
_entity_poly.pdbx_strand_id
1 'polypeptide(L)'
;MSLTLPRLALAAGASLAALTSLPAAPAAAAAPSPSPYPFLGQHRGHHHSDTDHLTVTVHGVSSGADGTFEVRCHPSGGSHPAAGRACRALERETRWGRDVFAPAPRDTMCTMQYGGPATARVTGTWAGRPVDSTFDRSNGCEIARWDRLVPLLPDARA
;
A
#
# COMPACT_ATOMS: atom_id res chain seq x y z
N MET A 1 11.47 -54.53 -3.43
CA MET A 1 12.41 -54.71 -2.30
C MET A 1 11.82 -54.02 -1.11
N SER A 2 11.27 -54.83 -0.21
CA SER A 2 10.61 -54.41 1.05
C SER A 2 11.68 -54.21 2.12
N LEU A 3 11.61 -53.13 2.89
CA LEU A 3 12.31 -53.06 4.16
C LEU A 3 11.43 -52.43 5.22
N THR A 4 11.23 -53.30 6.19
CA THR A 4 10.42 -53.29 7.38
C THR A 4 10.86 -52.28 8.44
N LEU A 5 9.86 -51.73 9.16
CA LEU A 5 10.00 -51.04 10.46
C LEU A 5 10.58 -51.94 11.55
N PRO A 6 11.10 -51.33 12.62
CA PRO A 6 10.82 -51.85 13.95
C PRO A 6 10.07 -50.84 14.85
N ARG A 7 9.01 -51.35 15.45
CA ARG A 7 8.34 -50.84 16.63
C ARG A 7 9.26 -51.08 17.85
N LEU A 8 9.39 -50.06 18.69
CA LEU A 8 9.83 -50.30 20.08
C LEU A 8 8.85 -49.63 21.05
N ALA A 9 8.50 -50.44 22.04
CA ALA A 9 7.43 -50.24 22.99
C ALA A 9 7.94 -49.68 24.34
N LEU A 10 6.99 -49.08 25.04
CA LEU A 10 6.82 -49.02 26.50
C LEU A 10 7.94 -48.53 27.43
N ALA A 11 7.58 -47.49 28.19
CA ALA A 11 7.73 -47.52 29.65
C ALA A 11 6.73 -46.57 30.31
N ALA A 12 5.85 -47.14 31.11
CA ALA A 12 4.94 -46.45 32.02
C ALA A 12 5.72 -46.02 33.27
N GLY A 13 5.51 -44.80 33.69
CA GLY A 13 6.05 -44.27 34.97
C GLY A 13 4.93 -43.48 35.66
N ALA A 14 4.22 -44.10 36.56
CA ALA A 14 3.27 -43.51 37.49
C ALA A 14 4.06 -42.83 38.62
N SER A 15 3.91 -41.52 38.82
CA SER A 15 4.33 -40.82 40.01
C SER A 15 3.15 -40.04 40.57
N LEU A 16 2.65 -40.51 41.69
CA LEU A 16 1.76 -39.79 42.60
C LEU A 16 2.56 -38.67 43.25
N ALA A 17 2.12 -37.43 43.13
CA ALA A 17 2.60 -36.35 43.94
C ALA A 17 1.43 -35.53 44.51
N ALA A 18 1.48 -35.32 45.77
CA ALA A 18 0.48 -34.84 46.70
C ALA A 18 -0.05 -33.44 46.38
N LEU A 19 -1.36 -33.27 46.56
CA LEU A 19 -2.08 -31.99 46.59
C LEU A 19 -1.72 -31.24 47.93
N THR A 20 -0.97 -30.19 47.85
CA THR A 20 -0.92 -29.14 48.86
C THR A 20 -1.72 -27.94 48.42
N SER A 21 -2.89 -27.78 49.00
CA SER A 21 -3.73 -26.62 48.84
C SER A 21 -3.14 -25.42 49.59
N LEU A 22 -2.65 -24.41 48.86
CA LEU A 22 -2.33 -23.11 49.43
C LEU A 22 -3.61 -22.24 49.43
N PRO A 23 -3.86 -21.50 50.51
CA PRO A 23 -4.98 -20.56 50.56
C PRO A 23 -4.70 -19.37 49.62
N ALA A 24 -5.65 -19.09 48.71
CA ALA A 24 -5.65 -17.91 47.88
C ALA A 24 -5.87 -16.66 48.76
N ALA A 25 -4.88 -15.80 48.81
CA ALA A 25 -5.05 -14.44 49.34
C ALA A 25 -5.90 -13.62 48.34
N PRO A 26 -6.84 -12.79 48.82
CA PRO A 26 -7.57 -11.90 47.92
C PRO A 26 -6.62 -10.86 47.34
N ALA A 27 -6.47 -10.84 46.03
CA ALA A 27 -5.77 -9.78 45.32
C ALA A 27 -6.55 -8.48 45.52
N ALA A 28 -6.01 -7.56 46.32
CA ALA A 28 -6.48 -6.22 46.38
C ALA A 28 -6.36 -5.59 44.99
N ALA A 29 -7.50 -5.27 44.39
CA ALA A 29 -7.54 -4.51 43.14
C ALA A 29 -6.93 -3.13 43.40
N ALA A 30 -5.71 -2.93 42.92
CA ALA A 30 -5.08 -1.63 42.91
C ALA A 30 -5.88 -0.76 41.89
N ALA A 31 -6.55 0.25 42.41
CA ALA A 31 -7.17 1.26 41.58
C ALA A 31 -6.12 1.93 40.73
N PRO A 32 -6.38 2.17 39.42
CA PRO A 32 -5.43 2.84 38.55
C PRO A 32 -5.23 4.27 39.06
N SER A 33 -3.99 4.61 39.40
CA SER A 33 -3.62 5.98 39.76
C SER A 33 -3.94 6.92 38.58
N PRO A 34 -4.58 8.08 38.82
CA PRO A 34 -4.78 9.05 37.75
C PRO A 34 -3.43 9.53 37.24
N SER A 35 -3.16 9.32 35.95
CA SER A 35 -1.95 9.78 35.28
C SER A 35 -1.90 11.32 35.33
N PRO A 36 -0.80 11.95 35.77
CA PRO A 36 -0.71 13.42 35.83
C PRO A 36 -0.50 14.06 34.43
N TYR A 37 -0.54 13.29 33.34
CA TYR A 37 -0.40 13.80 31.99
C TYR A 37 -1.67 13.54 31.16
N PRO A 38 -2.69 14.42 31.27
CA PRO A 38 -3.94 14.26 30.51
C PRO A 38 -3.79 14.55 29.01
N PHE A 39 -2.59 14.86 28.52
CA PHE A 39 -2.34 15.30 27.13
C PHE A 39 -1.39 14.43 26.31
N LEU A 40 -0.97 13.26 26.81
CA LEU A 40 -0.41 12.29 25.87
C LEU A 40 -1.58 11.66 25.14
N GLY A 41 -2.07 12.45 24.16
CA GLY A 41 -3.16 12.14 23.31
C GLY A 41 -3.01 10.74 22.73
N GLN A 42 -4.10 10.04 22.80
CA GLN A 42 -4.39 8.99 21.87
C GLN A 42 -3.89 9.45 20.50
N HIS A 43 -2.76 8.91 20.04
CA HIS A 43 -2.47 8.85 18.64
C HIS A 43 -3.62 8.02 18.06
N ARG A 44 -4.75 8.69 17.80
CA ARG A 44 -5.68 8.21 16.79
C ARG A 44 -4.80 8.05 15.58
N GLY A 45 -4.43 6.80 15.29
CA GLY A 45 -3.89 6.47 14.00
C GLY A 45 -4.85 7.15 13.03
N HIS A 46 -4.33 8.14 12.31
CA HIS A 46 -5.07 8.70 11.21
C HIS A 46 -5.29 7.54 10.27
N HIS A 47 -6.50 6.98 10.33
CA HIS A 47 -6.99 6.12 9.29
C HIS A 47 -7.02 7.00 8.03
N HIS A 48 -5.93 6.99 7.26
CA HIS A 48 -5.87 7.56 5.91
C HIS A 48 -6.78 6.80 4.93
N SER A 49 -7.72 6.01 5.47
CA SER A 49 -8.41 4.97 4.72
C SER A 49 -9.51 5.46 3.80
N ASP A 50 -10.03 6.68 3.98
CA ASP A 50 -11.24 7.12 3.26
C ASP A 50 -11.00 8.27 2.27
N THR A 51 -9.77 8.71 2.06
CA THR A 51 -9.48 9.93 1.29
C THR A 51 -8.62 9.72 0.05
N ASP A 52 -8.06 8.53 -0.16
CA ASP A 52 -7.25 8.24 -1.35
C ASP A 52 -8.16 7.98 -2.55
N HIS A 53 -8.41 9.03 -3.30
CA HIS A 53 -9.27 9.05 -4.47
C HIS A 53 -8.59 9.83 -5.58
N LEU A 54 -8.44 9.21 -6.72
CA LEU A 54 -7.82 9.78 -7.91
C LEU A 54 -8.77 9.67 -9.10
N THR A 55 -8.80 10.73 -9.91
CA THR A 55 -9.39 10.73 -11.24
C THR A 55 -8.26 10.76 -12.26
N VAL A 56 -8.25 9.79 -13.15
CA VAL A 56 -7.25 9.62 -14.20
C VAL A 56 -7.92 9.83 -15.55
N THR A 57 -7.51 10.84 -16.31
CA THR A 57 -7.97 11.08 -17.67
C THR A 57 -6.83 10.79 -18.64
N VAL A 58 -7.06 9.92 -19.61
CA VAL A 58 -6.05 9.43 -20.57
C VAL A 58 -6.50 9.71 -21.99
N HIS A 59 -5.57 10.12 -22.84
CA HIS A 59 -5.78 10.37 -24.26
C HIS A 59 -4.60 9.87 -25.11
N GLY A 60 -4.87 9.44 -26.32
CA GLY A 60 -3.85 9.14 -27.34
C GLY A 60 -3.11 7.82 -27.13
N VAL A 61 -3.63 6.90 -26.34
CA VAL A 61 -3.08 5.53 -26.20
C VAL A 61 -3.79 4.58 -27.15
N SER A 62 -5.08 4.39 -26.97
CA SER A 62 -5.95 3.58 -27.84
C SER A 62 -7.40 3.78 -27.42
N SER A 63 -8.34 3.42 -28.29
CA SER A 63 -9.78 3.56 -28.02
C SER A 63 -10.28 2.78 -26.79
N GLY A 64 -9.55 1.77 -26.35
CA GLY A 64 -9.88 1.00 -25.14
C GLY A 64 -9.18 1.45 -23.87
N ALA A 65 -8.12 2.29 -23.99
CA ALA A 65 -7.36 2.81 -22.88
C ALA A 65 -7.60 4.31 -22.64
N ASP A 66 -8.11 5.02 -23.62
CA ASP A 66 -8.49 6.42 -23.51
C ASP A 66 -9.79 6.57 -22.72
N GLY A 67 -9.88 7.60 -21.90
CA GLY A 67 -11.06 7.88 -21.09
C GLY A 67 -10.74 8.48 -19.73
N THR A 68 -11.79 8.63 -18.93
CA THR A 68 -11.68 9.10 -17.55
C THR A 68 -12.08 7.98 -16.61
N PHE A 69 -11.21 7.70 -15.65
CA PHE A 69 -11.33 6.59 -14.71
C PHE A 69 -11.19 7.08 -13.28
N GLU A 70 -11.97 6.51 -12.38
CA GLU A 70 -11.83 6.73 -10.95
C GLU A 70 -11.08 5.59 -10.30
N VAL A 71 -10.16 5.92 -9.41
CA VAL A 71 -9.42 5.00 -8.55
C VAL A 71 -9.66 5.40 -7.11
N ARG A 72 -10.17 4.49 -6.33
CA ARG A 72 -10.22 4.60 -4.86
C ARG A 72 -9.31 3.55 -4.28
N CYS A 73 -8.60 3.89 -3.23
CA CYS A 73 -7.77 2.95 -2.49
C CYS A 73 -8.25 2.89 -1.04
N HIS A 74 -8.13 1.71 -0.42
CA HIS A 74 -8.52 1.44 0.97
C HIS A 74 -10.01 1.63 1.30
N PRO A 75 -10.92 0.77 0.74
CA PRO A 75 -10.66 -0.37 -0.16
C PRO A 75 -10.50 0.06 -1.61
N SER A 76 -9.78 -0.79 -2.38
CA SER A 76 -9.58 -0.53 -3.81
C SER A 76 -10.88 -0.66 -4.59
N GLY A 77 -11.14 0.32 -5.48
CA GLY A 77 -12.36 0.36 -6.30
C GLY A 77 -12.35 1.51 -7.30
N GLY A 78 -13.51 1.77 -7.89
CA GLY A 78 -13.71 2.78 -8.92
C GLY A 78 -13.91 2.16 -10.30
N SER A 79 -13.96 3.01 -11.34
CA SER A 79 -14.16 2.58 -12.73
C SER A 79 -12.85 2.13 -13.42
N HIS A 80 -11.70 2.34 -12.79
CA HIS A 80 -10.40 1.99 -13.38
C HIS A 80 -10.25 0.47 -13.52
N PRO A 81 -9.88 -0.06 -14.72
CA PRO A 81 -9.88 -1.50 -15.00
C PRO A 81 -8.87 -2.29 -14.14
N ALA A 82 -7.89 -1.61 -13.57
CA ALA A 82 -6.86 -2.22 -12.74
C ALA A 82 -6.73 -1.56 -11.36
N ALA A 83 -7.82 -1.01 -10.78
CA ALA A 83 -7.80 -0.22 -9.55
C ALA A 83 -6.95 -0.84 -8.42
N GLY A 84 -7.16 -2.11 -8.09
CA GLY A 84 -6.40 -2.77 -7.04
C GLY A 84 -4.89 -2.91 -7.34
N ARG A 85 -4.51 -3.08 -8.62
CA ARG A 85 -3.08 -3.11 -9.01
C ARG A 85 -2.48 -1.71 -9.01
N ALA A 86 -3.25 -0.71 -9.42
CA ALA A 86 -2.86 0.69 -9.39
C ALA A 86 -2.59 1.16 -7.95
N CYS A 87 -3.49 0.86 -7.01
CA CYS A 87 -3.29 1.15 -5.59
C CYS A 87 -1.98 0.54 -5.06
N ARG A 88 -1.76 -0.74 -5.28
CA ARG A 88 -0.51 -1.40 -4.85
C ARG A 88 0.74 -0.84 -5.52
N ALA A 89 0.66 -0.38 -6.78
CA ALA A 89 1.78 0.25 -7.45
C ALA A 89 2.10 1.61 -6.82
N LEU A 90 1.09 2.45 -6.59
CA LEU A 90 1.23 3.73 -5.92
C LEU A 90 1.81 3.59 -4.51
N GLU A 91 1.34 2.64 -3.72
CA GLU A 91 1.85 2.35 -2.38
C GLU A 91 3.35 2.01 -2.39
N ARG A 92 3.78 1.17 -3.33
CA ARG A 92 5.21 0.82 -3.47
C ARG A 92 6.08 2.00 -3.85
N GLU A 93 5.57 2.90 -4.70
CA GLU A 93 6.29 4.11 -5.14
C GLU A 93 6.24 5.22 -4.10
N THR A 94 5.22 5.23 -3.24
CA THR A 94 5.06 6.22 -2.17
C THR A 94 6.06 5.93 -1.06
N ARG A 95 7.08 6.80 -0.96
CA ARG A 95 8.10 6.75 0.10
C ARG A 95 8.18 8.09 0.79
N TRP A 96 8.60 8.08 2.04
CA TRP A 96 8.74 9.32 2.79
C TRP A 96 9.66 10.31 2.06
N GLY A 97 9.18 11.54 1.87
CA GLY A 97 9.92 12.59 1.15
C GLY A 97 9.90 12.49 -0.39
N ARG A 98 9.20 11.50 -0.97
CA ARG A 98 9.06 11.34 -2.42
C ARG A 98 7.62 11.57 -2.87
N ASP A 99 7.42 12.51 -3.76
CA ASP A 99 6.15 12.70 -4.46
C ASP A 99 6.17 11.92 -5.78
N VAL A 100 5.31 10.90 -5.87
CA VAL A 100 5.22 10.03 -7.07
C VAL A 100 4.65 10.76 -8.28
N PHE A 101 3.94 11.87 -8.05
CA PHE A 101 3.31 12.69 -9.07
C PHE A 101 4.16 13.90 -9.46
N ALA A 102 5.30 14.13 -8.81
CA ALA A 102 6.17 15.27 -9.09
C ALA A 102 6.58 15.33 -10.57
N PRO A 103 6.73 16.55 -11.14
CA PRO A 103 7.30 16.71 -12.46
C PRO A 103 8.75 16.22 -12.52
N ALA A 104 9.27 15.98 -13.73
CA ALA A 104 10.68 15.69 -13.90
C ALA A 104 11.53 16.87 -13.37
N PRO A 105 12.65 16.59 -12.67
CA PRO A 105 13.53 17.66 -12.18
C PRO A 105 14.05 18.50 -13.35
N ARG A 106 14.05 19.83 -13.19
CA ARG A 106 14.43 20.76 -14.27
C ARG A 106 15.87 20.63 -14.72
N ASP A 107 16.74 20.17 -13.83
CA ASP A 107 18.18 20.04 -14.09
C ASP A 107 18.58 18.64 -14.56
N THR A 108 17.61 17.80 -14.93
CA THR A 108 17.86 16.47 -15.43
C THR A 108 18.04 16.47 -16.94
N MET A 109 19.14 15.91 -17.43
CA MET A 109 19.32 15.67 -18.85
C MET A 109 18.40 14.53 -19.31
N CYS A 110 17.44 14.86 -20.17
CA CYS A 110 16.50 13.91 -20.72
C CYS A 110 16.88 13.56 -22.16
N THR A 111 16.76 12.30 -22.54
CA THR A 111 16.94 11.90 -23.95
C THR A 111 15.81 12.50 -24.80
N MET A 112 16.12 12.77 -26.06
CA MET A 112 15.15 13.30 -27.03
C MET A 112 14.23 12.20 -27.60
N GLN A 113 14.07 11.09 -26.90
CA GLN A 113 13.22 9.99 -27.30
C GLN A 113 11.74 10.40 -27.22
N TYR A 114 11.00 10.19 -28.30
CA TYR A 114 9.57 10.37 -28.34
C TYR A 114 8.87 9.03 -28.15
N GLY A 115 7.98 8.96 -27.16
CA GLY A 115 7.27 7.73 -26.77
C GLY A 115 5.82 7.65 -27.24
N GLY A 116 5.41 8.48 -28.20
CA GLY A 116 4.04 8.51 -28.73
C GLY A 116 3.21 9.68 -28.21
N PRO A 117 1.97 9.84 -28.70
CA PRO A 117 1.10 10.99 -28.44
C PRO A 117 0.36 10.89 -27.09
N ALA A 118 0.57 9.83 -26.32
CA ALA A 118 -0.18 9.58 -25.10
C ALA A 118 0.01 10.69 -24.07
N THR A 119 -1.08 11.17 -23.51
CA THR A 119 -1.13 12.15 -22.42
C THR A 119 -2.08 11.67 -21.34
N ALA A 120 -1.81 12.08 -20.09
CA ALA A 120 -2.71 11.84 -18.99
C ALA A 120 -2.73 13.00 -18.00
N ARG A 121 -3.84 13.16 -17.29
CA ARG A 121 -3.97 14.01 -16.12
C ARG A 121 -4.47 13.18 -14.95
N VAL A 122 -3.85 13.34 -13.81
CA VAL A 122 -4.23 12.70 -12.55
C VAL A 122 -4.57 13.80 -11.57
N THR A 123 -5.80 13.77 -11.04
CA THR A 123 -6.27 14.72 -10.02
C THR A 123 -6.87 13.97 -8.84
N GLY A 124 -6.94 14.62 -7.69
CA GLY A 124 -7.57 14.05 -6.50
C GLY A 124 -6.73 14.17 -5.23
N THR A 125 -6.73 13.12 -4.42
CA THR A 125 -5.97 13.06 -3.18
C THR A 125 -5.24 11.73 -3.09
N TRP A 126 -3.97 11.77 -2.71
CA TRP A 126 -3.14 10.59 -2.44
C TRP A 126 -2.29 10.78 -1.18
N ALA A 127 -2.35 9.82 -0.28
CA ALA A 127 -1.63 9.86 1.01
C ALA A 127 -1.88 11.19 1.77
N GLY A 128 -3.15 11.67 1.75
CA GLY A 128 -3.57 12.91 2.37
C GLY A 128 -3.10 14.19 1.69
N ARG A 129 -2.52 14.10 0.49
CA ARG A 129 -2.02 15.26 -0.29
C ARG A 129 -2.86 15.46 -1.55
N PRO A 130 -3.17 16.72 -1.92
CA PRO A 130 -3.82 16.99 -3.19
C PRO A 130 -2.89 16.64 -4.34
N VAL A 131 -3.45 16.04 -5.39
CA VAL A 131 -2.77 15.68 -6.64
C VAL A 131 -3.41 16.44 -7.78
N ASP A 132 -2.60 17.10 -8.60
CA ASP A 132 -2.95 17.66 -9.91
C ASP A 132 -1.71 17.61 -10.77
N SER A 133 -1.56 16.57 -11.57
CA SER A 133 -0.35 16.32 -12.36
C SER A 133 -0.69 15.87 -13.76
N THR A 134 0.09 16.36 -14.72
CA THR A 134 0.03 15.96 -16.12
C THR A 134 1.20 15.06 -16.46
N PHE A 135 0.97 14.15 -17.39
CA PHE A 135 1.93 13.18 -17.90
C PHE A 135 1.86 13.15 -19.40
N ASP A 136 3.00 13.00 -20.03
CA ASP A 136 3.17 12.82 -21.47
C ASP A 136 4.33 11.83 -21.73
N ARG A 137 4.68 11.65 -22.99
CA ARG A 137 5.78 10.78 -23.41
C ARG A 137 6.70 11.50 -24.40
N SER A 138 6.86 12.81 -24.25
CA SER A 138 7.60 13.68 -25.17
C SER A 138 9.12 13.47 -25.15
N ASN A 139 9.67 12.92 -24.06
CA ASN A 139 11.09 12.67 -23.91
C ASN A 139 11.35 11.53 -22.91
N GLY A 140 12.58 11.07 -22.77
CA GLY A 140 12.90 9.93 -21.93
C GLY A 140 12.59 10.11 -20.43
N CYS A 141 12.65 11.34 -19.91
CA CYS A 141 12.26 11.58 -18.51
C CYS A 141 10.75 11.44 -18.31
N GLU A 142 9.96 11.99 -19.23
CA GLU A 142 8.50 11.91 -19.18
C GLU A 142 8.02 10.48 -19.43
N ILE A 143 8.65 9.74 -20.35
CA ILE A 143 8.42 8.30 -20.53
C ILE A 143 8.68 7.56 -19.22
N ALA A 144 9.80 7.81 -18.54
CA ALA A 144 10.12 7.16 -17.28
C ALA A 144 9.14 7.55 -16.15
N ARG A 145 8.61 8.78 -16.15
CA ARG A 145 7.54 9.20 -15.21
C ARG A 145 6.26 8.41 -15.46
N TRP A 146 5.85 8.32 -16.72
CA TRP A 146 4.69 7.53 -17.14
C TRP A 146 4.80 6.08 -16.71
N ASP A 147 5.90 5.43 -17.09
CA ASP A 147 6.13 4.00 -16.89
C ASP A 147 6.15 3.60 -15.39
N ARG A 148 6.60 4.49 -14.50
CA ARG A 148 6.54 4.26 -13.05
C ARG A 148 5.12 4.18 -12.50
N LEU A 149 4.16 4.84 -13.16
CA LEU A 149 2.77 4.85 -12.73
C LEU A 149 1.92 3.75 -13.39
N VAL A 150 2.50 2.89 -14.22
CA VAL A 150 1.79 1.72 -14.74
C VAL A 150 1.56 0.73 -13.57
N PRO A 151 0.32 0.26 -13.34
CA PRO A 151 -0.86 0.32 -14.20
C PRO A 151 -1.90 1.42 -13.84
N LEU A 152 -1.57 2.44 -13.06
CA LEU A 152 -2.45 3.61 -12.90
C LEU A 152 -2.62 4.32 -14.25
N LEU A 153 -1.52 4.55 -14.95
CA LEU A 153 -1.53 4.91 -16.35
C LEU A 153 -1.44 3.63 -17.21
N PRO A 154 -2.08 3.59 -18.38
CA PRO A 154 -2.00 2.42 -19.24
C PRO A 154 -0.57 2.21 -19.77
N ASP A 155 -0.24 0.95 -20.09
CA ASP A 155 1.00 0.66 -20.81
C ASP A 155 0.89 1.23 -22.23
N ALA A 156 1.67 2.25 -22.51
CA ALA A 156 1.70 2.94 -23.80
C ALA A 156 2.99 2.63 -24.60
N ARG A 157 3.65 1.51 -24.27
CA ARG A 157 4.76 0.99 -25.07
C ARG A 157 4.18 0.32 -26.32
N ALA A 158 4.52 0.88 -27.48
CA ALA A 158 4.18 0.31 -28.78
C ALA A 158 5.08 -0.86 -29.12
#